data_f2efa2e85e1f26b14d5e706237db2c01
#
_entry.id   f2efa2e85e1f26b14d5e706237db2c01
#
_cell.length_a   1.000
_cell.length_b   1.000
_cell.length_c   1.000
_cell.angle_alpha   90.00
_cell.angle_beta   90.00
_cell.angle_gamma   90.00
#
_symmetry.space_group_name_H-M   'P 1'
#
loop_
_entity.id
_entity.type
_entity.pdbx_description
1 polymer ?
#
loop_
_entity_poly.entity_id
_entity_poly.type
_entity_poly.pdbx_seq_one_letter_code
_entity_poly.pdbx_strand_id
1 'polypeptide(L)'
;MKYKELAEFYEAASATPKRLEKTSILAKFLKKIADSEKEQNMEILYLLLGDIYPEYDERKIGISTQLAIKAISKATGVSENSVLHEWKTIGDLGEVAKKLESKHKQTTLHSNVLTTEKVLENLRKLPELEG
;
A
#
# COMPACT_ATOMS: atom_id res chain seq x y z
N MET A 1 10.26 -7.54 6.51
CA MET A 1 10.08 -6.11 6.88
C MET A 1 8.62 -5.84 7.22
N LYS A 2 8.36 -5.09 8.27
CA LYS A 2 7.00 -4.66 8.58
C LYS A 2 6.53 -3.65 7.54
N TYR A 3 5.30 -3.79 7.06
CA TYR A 3 4.73 -2.87 6.07
C TYR A 3 4.71 -1.42 6.60
N LYS A 4 4.54 -1.24 7.89
CA LYS A 4 4.61 0.08 8.54
C LYS A 4 5.90 0.82 8.20
N GLU A 5 7.03 0.13 8.14
CA GLU A 5 8.33 0.74 7.80
C GLU A 5 8.35 1.27 6.36
N LEU A 6 7.73 0.53 5.43
CA LEU A 6 7.57 0.98 4.05
C LEU A 6 6.62 2.18 3.97
N ALA A 7 5.50 2.15 4.69
CA ALA A 7 4.54 3.25 4.73
C ALA A 7 5.17 4.52 5.31
N GLU A 8 5.97 4.41 6.36
CA GLU A 8 6.72 5.53 6.93
C GLU A 8 7.72 6.12 5.94
N PHE A 9 8.36 5.28 5.13
CA PHE A 9 9.21 5.73 4.04
C PHE A 9 8.41 6.55 3.02
N TYR A 10 7.24 6.07 2.59
CA TYR A 10 6.39 6.80 1.65
C TYR A 10 5.98 8.17 2.21
N GLU A 11 5.59 8.23 3.47
CA GLU A 11 5.22 9.50 4.12
C GLU A 11 6.40 10.46 4.17
N ALA A 12 7.58 9.99 4.57
CA ALA A 12 8.78 10.81 4.64
C ALA A 12 9.18 11.35 3.26
N ALA A 13 9.12 10.49 2.22
CA ALA A 13 9.48 10.90 0.85
C ALA A 13 8.49 11.90 0.28
N SER A 14 7.20 11.77 0.57
CA SER A 14 6.17 12.69 0.09
C SER A 14 6.09 13.98 0.89
N ALA A 15 6.64 14.04 2.10
CA ALA A 15 6.61 15.22 2.96
C ALA A 15 7.55 16.35 2.49
N THR A 16 8.52 16.06 1.63
CA THR A 16 9.44 17.07 1.11
C THR A 16 9.34 17.19 -0.40
N PRO A 17 9.30 18.42 -0.97
CA PRO A 17 9.39 18.62 -2.41
C PRO A 17 10.85 18.62 -2.91
N LYS A 18 11.84 18.64 -2.01
CA LYS A 18 13.24 18.78 -2.36
C LYS A 18 13.84 17.48 -2.85
N ARG A 19 14.36 17.50 -4.08
CA ARG A 19 14.90 16.34 -4.74
C ARG A 19 16.06 15.68 -4.00
N LEU A 20 16.96 16.49 -3.44
CA LEU A 20 18.13 15.99 -2.69
C LEU A 20 17.72 15.34 -1.37
N GLU A 21 16.70 15.87 -0.70
CA GLU A 21 16.15 15.26 0.51
C GLU A 21 15.48 13.92 0.21
N LYS A 22 14.70 13.85 -0.87
CA LYS A 22 14.09 12.58 -1.31
C LYS A 22 15.16 11.54 -1.63
N THR A 23 16.22 11.95 -2.30
CA THR A 23 17.35 11.07 -2.63
C THR A 23 18.00 10.52 -1.36
N SER A 24 18.22 11.38 -0.35
CA SER A 24 18.80 10.97 0.93
C SER A 24 17.88 9.98 1.68
N ILE A 25 16.59 10.25 1.71
CA ILE A 25 15.58 9.37 2.34
C ILE A 25 15.57 8.02 1.65
N LEU A 26 15.56 8.00 0.33
CA LEU A 26 15.58 6.77 -0.47
C LEU A 26 16.85 5.99 -0.25
N ALA A 27 18.01 6.67 -0.25
CA ALA A 27 19.30 6.01 -0.04
C ALA A 27 19.38 5.31 1.33
N LYS A 28 18.90 5.97 2.38
CA LYS A 28 18.84 5.38 3.72
C LYS A 28 17.93 4.16 3.77
N PHE A 29 16.79 4.24 3.12
CA PHE A 29 15.85 3.13 3.07
C PHE A 29 16.40 1.94 2.30
N LEU A 30 17.03 2.18 1.14
CA LEU A 30 17.67 1.14 0.34
C LEU A 30 18.83 0.47 1.08
N LYS A 31 19.59 1.24 1.83
CA LYS A 31 20.68 0.70 2.67
C LYS A 31 20.10 -0.23 3.75
N LYS A 32 19.01 0.16 4.37
CA LYS A 32 18.32 -0.66 5.37
C LYS A 32 17.85 -1.99 4.77
N ILE A 33 17.33 -1.97 3.55
CA ILE A 33 16.94 -3.19 2.84
C ILE A 33 18.17 -4.05 2.53
N ALA A 34 19.23 -3.45 2.02
CA ALA A 34 20.46 -4.15 1.65
C ALA A 34 21.16 -4.80 2.84
N ASP A 35 21.10 -4.16 4.00
CA ASP A 35 21.70 -4.68 5.25
C ASP A 35 20.89 -5.83 5.85
N SER A 36 19.66 -6.05 5.39
CA SER A 36 18.86 -7.20 5.80
C SER A 36 19.30 -8.43 5.01
N GLU A 37 19.53 -9.54 5.70
CA GLU A 37 20.08 -10.77 5.11
C GLU A 37 19.10 -11.61 4.28
N LYS A 38 17.89 -11.07 4.01
CA LYS A 38 16.84 -11.82 3.33
C LYS A 38 16.73 -11.39 1.86
N GLU A 39 16.96 -12.31 0.94
CA GLU A 39 16.76 -12.10 -0.51
C GLU A 39 15.35 -11.58 -0.84
N GLN A 40 14.35 -11.99 -0.08
CA GLN A 40 12.97 -11.58 -0.26
C GLN A 40 12.76 -10.07 -0.16
N ASN A 41 13.66 -9.35 0.51
CA ASN A 41 13.54 -7.91 0.65
C ASN A 41 13.82 -7.15 -0.65
N MET A 42 14.48 -7.77 -1.62
CA MET A 42 14.72 -7.15 -2.93
C MET A 42 13.42 -6.95 -3.71
N GLU A 43 12.40 -7.78 -3.47
CA GLU A 43 11.10 -7.65 -4.11
C GLU A 43 10.33 -6.38 -3.68
N ILE A 44 10.72 -5.77 -2.56
CA ILE A 44 10.16 -4.49 -2.11
C ILE A 44 10.41 -3.40 -3.15
N LEU A 45 11.47 -3.51 -3.96
CA LEU A 45 11.77 -2.54 -5.02
C LEU A 45 10.64 -2.42 -6.02
N TYR A 46 9.89 -3.49 -6.29
CA TYR A 46 8.71 -3.40 -7.17
C TYR A 46 7.65 -2.49 -6.56
N LEU A 47 7.38 -2.63 -5.28
CA LEU A 47 6.41 -1.78 -4.58
C LEU A 47 6.83 -0.31 -4.60
N LEU A 48 8.13 -0.02 -4.52
CA LEU A 48 8.63 1.36 -4.62
C LEU A 48 8.32 2.00 -5.97
N LEU A 49 8.23 1.18 -7.03
CA LEU A 49 7.87 1.63 -8.37
C LEU A 49 6.35 1.62 -8.62
N GLY A 50 5.57 1.20 -7.63
CA GLY A 50 4.13 1.04 -7.77
C GLY A 50 3.73 -0.24 -8.51
N ASP A 51 4.63 -1.21 -8.58
CA ASP A 51 4.42 -2.48 -9.26
C ASP A 51 4.48 -3.67 -8.31
N ILE A 52 4.11 -4.82 -8.80
CA ILE A 52 4.15 -6.09 -8.05
C ILE A 52 5.04 -7.14 -8.73
N TYR A 53 5.41 -6.88 -9.97
CA TYR A 53 6.28 -7.71 -10.79
C TYR A 53 7.29 -6.85 -11.53
N PRO A 54 8.36 -7.44 -12.10
CA PRO A 54 9.27 -6.70 -12.96
C PRO A 54 8.56 -6.04 -14.15
N GLU A 55 9.11 -4.95 -14.65
CA GLU A 55 8.52 -4.17 -15.75
C GLU A 55 8.21 -5.00 -16.99
N TYR A 56 9.04 -5.99 -17.30
CA TYR A 56 8.83 -6.87 -18.47
C TYR A 56 7.66 -7.85 -18.29
N ASP A 57 7.15 -8.01 -17.08
CA ASP A 57 6.00 -8.87 -16.81
C ASP A 57 4.71 -8.14 -17.17
N GLU A 58 3.84 -8.80 -17.93
CA GLU A 58 2.57 -8.22 -18.38
C GLU A 58 1.51 -8.15 -17.28
N ARG A 59 1.69 -8.90 -16.20
CA ARG A 59 0.72 -8.94 -15.10
C ARG A 59 0.75 -7.61 -14.33
N LYS A 60 -0.42 -7.01 -14.18
CA LYS A 60 -0.59 -5.74 -13.47
C LYS A 60 -1.70 -5.86 -12.43
N ILE A 61 -1.73 -4.94 -11.49
CA ILE A 61 -2.76 -4.93 -10.43
C ILE A 61 -4.15 -4.74 -11.03
N GLY A 62 -4.31 -3.84 -11.99
CA GLY A 62 -5.54 -3.66 -12.76
C GLY A 62 -6.76 -3.27 -11.93
N ILE A 63 -6.59 -2.49 -10.87
CA ILE A 63 -7.69 -2.04 -10.01
C ILE A 63 -8.20 -0.68 -10.47
N SER A 64 -9.51 -0.60 -10.75
CA SER A 64 -10.18 0.68 -11.02
C SER A 64 -10.51 1.42 -9.72
N THR A 65 -10.79 2.72 -9.84
CA THR A 65 -11.26 3.53 -8.72
C THR A 65 -12.53 2.94 -8.10
N GLN A 66 -13.46 2.49 -8.92
CA GLN A 66 -14.72 1.90 -8.43
C GLN A 66 -14.48 0.60 -7.66
N LEU A 67 -13.59 -0.25 -8.16
CA LEU A 67 -13.24 -1.48 -7.45
C LEU A 67 -12.56 -1.17 -6.11
N ALA A 68 -11.69 -0.16 -6.07
CA ALA A 68 -11.07 0.28 -4.82
C ALA A 68 -12.10 0.80 -3.81
N ILE A 69 -13.11 1.57 -4.27
CA ILE A 69 -14.21 2.04 -3.42
C ILE A 69 -14.98 0.86 -2.82
N LYS A 70 -15.30 -0.15 -3.63
CA LYS A 70 -15.98 -1.36 -3.16
C LYS A 70 -15.13 -2.11 -2.14
N ALA A 71 -13.84 -2.20 -2.36
CA ALA A 71 -12.92 -2.86 -1.43
C ALA A 71 -12.87 -2.13 -0.09
N ILE A 72 -12.79 -0.81 -0.09
CA ILE A 72 -12.81 0.01 1.13
C ILE A 72 -14.13 -0.18 1.87
N SER A 73 -15.25 -0.12 1.14
CA SER A 73 -16.57 -0.36 1.71
C SER A 73 -16.64 -1.72 2.43
N LYS A 74 -16.20 -2.75 1.76
CA LYS A 74 -16.22 -4.11 2.30
C LYS A 74 -15.29 -4.28 3.50
N ALA A 75 -14.12 -3.68 3.45
CA ALA A 75 -13.13 -3.78 4.52
C ALA A 75 -13.53 -3.00 5.78
N THR A 76 -14.19 -1.86 5.62
CA THR A 76 -14.54 -0.96 6.73
C THR A 76 -15.98 -1.12 7.23
N GLY A 77 -16.84 -1.80 6.47
CA GLY A 77 -18.27 -1.89 6.78
C GLY A 77 -19.06 -0.62 6.48
N VAL A 78 -18.44 0.37 5.85
CA VAL A 78 -19.08 1.64 5.45
C VAL A 78 -19.69 1.45 4.07
N SER A 79 -20.88 2.02 3.81
CA SER A 79 -21.54 1.89 2.51
C SER A 79 -20.72 2.50 1.37
N GLU A 80 -20.84 1.96 0.16
CA GLU A 80 -20.15 2.49 -1.03
C GLU A 80 -20.46 3.97 -1.27
N ASN A 81 -21.72 4.38 -1.05
CA ASN A 81 -22.13 5.77 -1.21
C ASN A 81 -21.41 6.70 -0.23
N SER A 82 -21.21 6.26 1.01
CA SER A 82 -20.47 7.01 2.00
C SER A 82 -18.98 7.11 1.66
N VAL A 83 -18.37 6.02 1.19
CA VAL A 83 -16.99 6.01 0.71
C VAL A 83 -16.82 6.97 -0.47
N LEU A 84 -17.74 6.92 -1.43
CA LEU A 84 -17.74 7.81 -2.60
C LEU A 84 -17.84 9.28 -2.18
N HIS A 85 -18.74 9.59 -1.23
CA HIS A 85 -18.90 10.94 -0.70
C HIS A 85 -17.61 11.45 -0.06
N GLU A 86 -16.96 10.64 0.78
CA GLU A 86 -15.70 11.00 1.40
C GLU A 86 -14.58 11.19 0.36
N TRP A 87 -14.55 10.36 -0.67
CA TRP A 87 -13.59 10.52 -1.76
C TRP A 87 -13.77 11.83 -2.52
N LYS A 88 -15.01 12.20 -2.82
CA LYS A 88 -15.30 13.48 -3.48
C LYS A 88 -14.87 14.68 -2.64
N THR A 89 -14.90 14.54 -1.32
CA THR A 89 -14.52 15.60 -0.40
C THR A 89 -13.00 15.67 -0.20
N ILE A 90 -12.35 14.52 0.00
CA ILE A 90 -10.92 14.44 0.35
C ILE A 90 -10.03 14.39 -0.90
N GLY A 91 -10.46 13.70 -1.96
CA GLY A 91 -9.73 13.59 -3.22
C GLY A 91 -8.63 12.53 -3.26
N ASP A 92 -8.44 11.77 -2.18
CA ASP A 92 -7.43 10.70 -2.08
C ASP A 92 -8.03 9.47 -1.40
N LEU A 93 -8.07 8.34 -2.11
CA LEU A 93 -8.66 7.11 -1.58
C LEU A 93 -7.87 6.53 -0.40
N GLY A 94 -6.56 6.70 -0.37
CA GLY A 94 -5.75 6.26 0.76
C GLY A 94 -6.11 7.00 2.04
N GLU A 95 -6.31 8.31 1.96
CA GLU A 95 -6.75 9.13 3.09
C GLU A 95 -8.17 8.79 3.51
N VAL A 96 -9.05 8.48 2.56
CA VAL A 96 -10.42 8.00 2.85
C VAL A 96 -10.36 6.69 3.64
N ALA A 97 -9.58 5.74 3.18
CA ALA A 97 -9.43 4.45 3.84
C ALA A 97 -8.89 4.62 5.27
N LYS A 98 -7.89 5.46 5.45
CA LYS A 98 -7.32 5.78 6.76
C LYS A 98 -8.35 6.37 7.71
N LYS A 99 -9.14 7.33 7.23
CA LYS A 99 -10.18 7.97 8.02
C LYS A 99 -11.26 6.99 8.45
N LEU A 100 -11.74 6.16 7.53
CA LEU A 100 -12.81 5.22 7.80
C LEU A 100 -12.35 4.04 8.64
N GLU A 101 -11.14 3.58 8.47
CA GLU A 101 -10.58 2.51 9.27
C GLU A 101 -10.40 2.94 10.74
N SER A 102 -9.98 4.16 10.99
CA SER A 102 -9.81 4.66 12.36
C SER A 102 -11.09 4.61 13.19
N LYS A 103 -12.25 4.56 12.53
CA LYS A 103 -13.56 4.44 13.15
C LYS A 103 -14.03 2.99 13.27
N HIS A 104 -13.32 2.06 12.64
CA HIS A 104 -13.68 0.64 12.62
C HIS A 104 -13.16 -0.05 13.87
N LYS A 105 -14.06 -0.71 14.60
CA LYS A 105 -13.66 -1.53 15.74
C LYS A 105 -13.08 -2.84 15.23
N GLN A 106 -11.91 -3.20 15.74
CA GLN A 106 -11.30 -4.48 15.43
C GLN A 106 -12.23 -5.61 15.89
N THR A 107 -12.64 -6.45 14.94
CA THR A 107 -13.54 -7.57 15.19
C THR A 107 -12.82 -8.92 15.26
N THR A 108 -11.52 -8.96 14.97
CA THR A 108 -10.71 -10.17 15.00
C THR A 108 -10.00 -10.33 16.35
N LEU A 109 -10.02 -11.55 16.87
CA LEU A 109 -9.35 -11.89 18.15
C LEU A 109 -7.82 -11.87 18.04
N HIS A 110 -7.29 -11.95 16.84
CA HIS A 110 -5.85 -11.97 16.58
C HIS A 110 -5.48 -10.89 15.58
N SER A 111 -4.62 -9.97 16.00
CA SER A 111 -3.99 -9.02 15.07
C SER A 111 -2.58 -9.50 14.79
N ASN A 112 -2.31 -9.80 13.53
CA ASN A 112 -0.96 -10.11 13.07
C ASN A 112 -0.29 -8.85 12.54
N VAL A 113 1.03 -8.73 12.79
CA VAL A 113 1.81 -7.65 12.22
C VAL A 113 1.85 -7.84 10.70
N LEU A 114 1.44 -6.80 9.96
CA LEU A 114 1.45 -6.82 8.50
C LEU A 114 2.89 -6.65 8.00
N THR A 115 3.33 -7.58 7.14
CA THR A 115 4.66 -7.54 6.53
C THR A 115 4.56 -7.13 5.07
N THR A 116 5.67 -6.60 4.52
CA THR A 116 5.74 -6.26 3.09
C THR A 116 5.58 -7.50 2.22
N GLU A 117 6.11 -8.64 2.65
CA GLU A 117 5.97 -9.93 1.97
C GLU A 117 4.50 -10.33 1.87
N LYS A 118 3.75 -10.17 2.94
CA LYS A 118 2.32 -10.50 2.96
C LYS A 118 1.50 -9.58 2.05
N VAL A 119 1.82 -8.29 2.05
CA VAL A 119 1.17 -7.33 1.15
C VAL A 119 1.44 -7.70 -0.31
N LEU A 120 2.69 -7.96 -0.65
CA LEU A 120 3.08 -8.33 -2.02
C LEU A 120 2.42 -9.64 -2.45
N GLU A 121 2.41 -10.66 -1.58
CA GLU A 121 1.74 -11.93 -1.81
C GLU A 121 0.26 -11.74 -2.15
N ASN A 122 -0.44 -10.92 -1.36
CA ASN A 122 -1.86 -10.65 -1.58
C ASN A 122 -2.11 -9.83 -2.85
N LEU A 123 -1.29 -8.82 -3.13
CA LEU A 123 -1.41 -8.03 -4.36
C LEU A 123 -1.17 -8.89 -5.61
N ARG A 124 -0.26 -9.87 -5.53
CA ARG A 124 0.03 -10.78 -6.65
C ARG A 124 -1.11 -11.74 -6.97
N LYS A 125 -2.08 -11.88 -6.09
CA LYS A 125 -3.31 -12.65 -6.36
C LYS A 125 -4.27 -11.90 -7.27
N LEU A 126 -4.21 -10.56 -7.30
CA LEU A 126 -5.17 -9.74 -8.04
C LEU A 126 -5.17 -9.98 -9.55
N PRO A 127 -4.01 -10.07 -10.25
CA PRO A 127 -4.01 -10.36 -11.69
C PRO A 127 -4.59 -11.72 -12.06
N GLU A 128 -4.64 -12.66 -11.12
CA GLU A 128 -5.18 -14.01 -11.32
C GLU A 128 -6.69 -14.07 -11.12
N LEU A 129 -7.29 -13.04 -10.55
CA LEU A 129 -8.73 -12.97 -10.34
C LEU A 129 -9.40 -12.38 -11.57
N GLU A 130 -10.41 -13.08 -12.08
CA GLU A 130 -11.23 -12.63 -13.21
C GLU A 130 -12.49 -11.91 -12.72
N GLY A 131 -12.85 -10.88 -13.44
CA GLY A 131 -14.04 -10.09 -13.18
C GLY A 131 -13.87 -8.94 -12.25
#